data_cb822ec1124a62e434e7f8753066efef
#
_entry.id   cb822ec1124a62e434e7f8753066efef
#
_cell.length_a   1.000
_cell.length_b   1.000
_cell.length_c   1.000
_cell.angle_alpha   90.00
_cell.angle_beta   90.00
_cell.angle_gamma   90.00
#
_symmetry.space_group_name_H-M   'P 1'
#
loop_
_entity.id
_entity.type
_entity.pdbx_description
1 polymer ?
#
loop_
_entity_poly.entity_id
_entity_poly.type
_entity_poly.pdbx_seq_one_letter_code
_entity_poly.pdbx_strand_id
1 'polypeptide(L)'
;MNGVFQFPPDTPLPDTFSLYVVIPTGTQPSPLGSDNIGTSNGAGLSVATGVLLGSTTNNFGFVPTPVAQPGTGTPGYWKNHPEAWPVGSIIVGGVTYTRAQAISWLGKTGKDKTVTMFQSLVSAMLNVLIGNDGSCINTAIGQGNAWLASYPLGSNVGGGSAAWSVGDPIHNTLDAYDNGLLCAPHRQ
;
A
#
# COMPACT_ATOMS: atom_id res chain seq x y z
N MET A 1 -13.66 16.83 14.16
CA MET A 1 -13.90 17.64 15.37
C MET A 1 -14.01 19.09 14.90
N ASN A 2 -15.12 19.75 15.20
CA ASN A 2 -15.29 21.18 14.90
C ASN A 2 -14.86 21.95 16.14
N GLY A 3 -13.69 22.59 16.08
CA GLY A 3 -13.21 23.50 17.13
C GLY A 3 -13.80 24.87 16.91
N VAL A 4 -14.49 25.42 17.89
CA VAL A 4 -14.94 26.83 17.89
C VAL A 4 -13.95 27.61 18.75
N PHE A 5 -13.34 28.65 18.18
CA PHE A 5 -12.50 29.57 18.91
C PHE A 5 -13.35 30.78 19.28
N GLN A 6 -13.36 31.18 20.56
CA GLN A 6 -13.94 32.39 21.02
C GLN A 6 -12.85 33.24 21.70
N PHE A 7 -12.72 34.49 21.29
CA PHE A 7 -11.88 35.43 22.00
C PHE A 7 -12.66 36.08 23.16
N PRO A 8 -12.00 36.41 24.27
CA PRO A 8 -12.65 37.14 25.34
C PRO A 8 -13.25 38.48 24.80
N PRO A 9 -14.45 38.88 25.27
CA PRO A 9 -15.21 39.97 24.69
C PRO A 9 -14.48 41.34 24.72
N ASP A 10 -13.50 41.51 25.60
CA ASP A 10 -12.77 42.78 25.77
C ASP A 10 -11.34 42.74 25.20
N THR A 11 -10.99 41.77 24.37
CA THR A 11 -9.68 41.66 23.75
C THR A 11 -9.61 42.56 22.51
N PRO A 12 -8.76 43.62 22.46
CA PRO A 12 -8.56 44.37 21.23
C PRO A 12 -7.85 43.48 20.22
N LEU A 13 -8.54 43.07 19.16
CA LEU A 13 -8.00 42.22 18.09
C LEU A 13 -7.55 43.12 16.94
N PRO A 14 -6.44 42.79 16.26
CA PRO A 14 -6.06 43.45 15.01
C PRO A 14 -7.07 43.12 13.91
N ASP A 15 -7.12 43.96 12.87
CA ASP A 15 -8.00 43.73 11.72
C ASP A 15 -7.75 42.38 11.03
N THR A 16 -6.52 41.86 11.12
CA THR A 16 -6.12 40.54 10.63
C THR A 16 -5.24 39.84 11.65
N PHE A 17 -5.33 38.51 11.66
CA PHE A 17 -4.53 37.64 12.54
C PHE A 17 -4.08 36.35 11.81
N SER A 18 -3.20 35.60 12.42
CA SER A 18 -2.77 34.28 11.92
C SER A 18 -3.40 33.17 12.75
N LEU A 19 -3.95 32.16 12.07
CA LEU A 19 -4.45 30.96 12.70
C LEU A 19 -3.41 29.84 12.55
N TYR A 20 -3.21 29.11 13.64
CA TYR A 20 -2.32 27.95 13.68
C TYR A 20 -3.11 26.73 14.10
N VAL A 21 -3.05 25.68 13.30
CA VAL A 21 -3.67 24.40 13.61
C VAL A 21 -2.61 23.31 13.58
N VAL A 22 -2.57 22.49 14.62
CA VAL A 22 -1.65 21.34 14.69
C VAL A 22 -2.06 20.34 13.62
N ILE A 23 -1.11 19.95 12.77
CA ILE A 23 -1.34 18.91 11.74
C ILE A 23 -1.45 17.57 12.44
N PRO A 24 -2.58 16.85 12.29
CA PRO A 24 -2.72 15.51 12.86
C PRO A 24 -1.63 14.55 12.34
N THR A 25 -1.14 13.67 13.23
CA THR A 25 -0.14 12.66 12.85
C THR A 25 -0.62 11.82 11.66
N GLY A 26 0.24 11.60 10.68
CA GLY A 26 -0.10 10.84 9.48
C GLY A 26 -0.92 11.61 8.44
N THR A 27 -1.07 12.94 8.60
CA THR A 27 -1.75 13.79 7.62
C THR A 27 -0.86 14.94 7.17
N GLN A 28 -1.25 15.60 6.09
CA GLN A 28 -0.70 16.85 5.60
C GLN A 28 -1.85 17.81 5.24
N PRO A 29 -1.64 19.12 5.19
CA PRO A 29 -2.67 20.04 4.70
C PRO A 29 -3.10 19.65 3.28
N SER A 30 -4.41 19.64 3.03
CA SER A 30 -4.94 19.51 1.67
C SER A 30 -4.52 20.72 0.82
N PRO A 31 -4.56 20.66 -0.52
CA PRO A 31 -4.30 21.80 -1.37
C PRO A 31 -5.18 22.99 -0.99
N LEU A 32 -4.65 24.21 -1.15
CA LEU A 32 -5.42 25.45 -0.89
C LEU A 32 -6.67 25.49 -1.77
N GLY A 33 -7.79 25.90 -1.18
CA GLY A 33 -9.08 25.96 -1.84
C GLY A 33 -10.19 26.33 -0.85
N SER A 34 -11.43 26.09 -1.25
CA SER A 34 -12.61 26.39 -0.41
C SER A 34 -12.66 25.60 0.90
N ASP A 35 -12.01 24.47 0.95
CA ASP A 35 -11.97 23.50 2.06
C ASP A 35 -10.66 23.53 2.86
N ASN A 36 -9.68 24.32 2.42
CA ASN A 36 -8.44 24.54 3.17
C ASN A 36 -7.81 25.89 2.84
N ILE A 37 -7.58 26.71 3.86
CA ILE A 37 -6.88 28.00 3.78
C ILE A 37 -5.47 27.96 4.38
N GLY A 38 -5.08 26.82 5.00
CA GLY A 38 -3.81 26.69 5.70
C GLY A 38 -2.72 26.02 4.86
N THR A 39 -1.48 26.44 5.04
CA THR A 39 -0.27 25.81 4.48
C THR A 39 0.62 25.27 5.59
N SER A 40 1.33 24.19 5.32
CA SER A 40 2.31 23.65 6.28
C SER A 40 3.49 24.61 6.45
N ASN A 41 3.87 24.89 7.71
CA ASN A 41 5.09 25.65 8.03
C ASN A 41 6.34 24.75 8.22
N GLY A 42 6.22 23.44 7.98
CA GLY A 42 7.30 22.48 8.21
C GLY A 42 7.54 22.09 9.66
N ALA A 43 6.87 22.73 10.63
CA ALA A 43 7.01 22.46 12.07
C ALA A 43 5.78 21.74 12.66
N GLY A 44 5.03 21.03 11.85
CA GLY A 44 3.81 20.32 12.28
C GLY A 44 2.59 21.21 12.48
N LEU A 45 2.60 22.44 11.95
CA LEU A 45 1.48 23.36 12.00
C LEU A 45 0.99 23.71 10.60
N SER A 46 -0.33 23.77 10.42
CA SER A 46 -0.96 24.41 9.27
C SER A 46 -1.26 25.87 9.66
N VAL A 47 -0.82 26.80 8.82
CA VAL A 47 -0.87 28.24 9.12
C VAL A 47 -1.68 28.95 8.05
N ALA A 48 -2.68 29.72 8.47
CA ALA A 48 -3.36 30.70 7.64
C ALA A 48 -3.05 32.12 8.17
N THR A 49 -2.57 32.99 7.32
CA THR A 49 -2.23 34.37 7.66
C THR A 49 -3.20 35.36 7.01
N GLY A 50 -3.35 36.56 7.61
CA GLY A 50 -4.22 37.59 7.06
C GLY A 50 -5.72 37.28 7.17
N VAL A 51 -6.10 36.42 8.13
CA VAL A 51 -7.51 36.08 8.38
C VAL A 51 -8.21 37.35 8.91
N LEU A 52 -9.28 37.78 8.22
CA LEU A 52 -10.04 38.98 8.59
C LEU A 52 -10.87 38.75 9.85
N LEU A 53 -10.91 39.74 10.71
CA LEU A 53 -11.81 39.79 11.85
C LEU A 53 -13.26 39.76 11.34
N GLY A 54 -14.08 38.87 11.87
CA GLY A 54 -15.47 38.65 11.42
C GLY A 54 -15.65 37.62 10.35
N SER A 55 -14.60 36.93 9.88
CA SER A 55 -14.75 35.72 9.07
C SER A 55 -15.41 34.64 9.89
N THR A 56 -16.54 34.11 9.42
CA THR A 56 -17.33 33.12 10.14
C THR A 56 -16.90 31.69 9.91
N THR A 57 -16.08 31.43 8.87
CA THR A 57 -15.65 30.07 8.51
C THR A 57 -14.23 30.11 7.99
N ASN A 58 -13.34 29.43 8.69
CA ASN A 58 -11.95 29.23 8.30
C ASN A 58 -11.68 27.72 8.30
N ASN A 59 -11.51 27.13 7.13
CA ASN A 59 -11.37 25.69 6.98
C ASN A 59 -9.88 25.31 6.90
N PHE A 60 -9.49 24.31 7.67
CA PHE A 60 -8.20 23.64 7.56
C PHE A 60 -8.45 22.20 7.16
N GLY A 61 -8.24 21.89 5.88
CA GLY A 61 -8.37 20.53 5.36
C GLY A 61 -7.06 19.75 5.54
N PHE A 62 -7.18 18.46 5.84
CA PHE A 62 -6.07 17.53 5.95
C PHE A 62 -6.33 16.30 5.12
N VAL A 63 -5.30 15.83 4.40
CA VAL A 63 -5.29 14.57 3.65
C VAL A 63 -4.23 13.65 4.25
N PRO A 64 -4.38 12.33 4.14
CA PRO A 64 -3.32 11.41 4.56
C PRO A 64 -2.00 11.76 3.87
N THR A 65 -0.90 11.73 4.62
CA THR A 65 0.44 11.86 4.04
C THR A 65 0.70 10.63 3.16
N PRO A 66 1.06 10.80 1.88
CA PRO A 66 1.43 9.66 1.06
C PRO A 66 2.59 8.90 1.71
N VAL A 67 2.38 7.64 2.02
CA VAL A 67 3.45 6.77 2.49
C VAL A 67 4.29 6.42 1.26
N ALA A 68 5.58 6.72 1.30
CA ALA A 68 6.51 6.30 0.26
C ALA A 68 6.51 4.76 0.21
N GLN A 69 6.08 4.20 -0.92
CA GLN A 69 6.07 2.75 -1.12
C GLN A 69 7.43 2.31 -1.66
N PRO A 70 7.99 1.17 -1.16
CA PRO A 70 9.29 0.66 -1.62
C PRO A 70 9.31 0.28 -3.10
N GLY A 71 8.13 0.10 -3.70
CA GLY A 71 7.95 -0.43 -5.04
C GLY A 71 7.89 -1.96 -5.07
N THR A 72 7.08 -2.51 -5.99
CA THR A 72 6.89 -3.95 -6.14
C THR A 72 8.06 -4.59 -6.87
N GLY A 73 8.40 -5.81 -6.46
CA GLY A 73 9.37 -6.68 -7.13
C GLY A 73 8.67 -7.87 -7.76
N THR A 74 9.11 -8.25 -8.97
CA THR A 74 8.66 -9.46 -9.68
C THR A 74 9.26 -10.73 -9.06
N PRO A 75 8.80 -11.94 -9.44
CA PRO A 75 9.45 -13.20 -9.04
C PRO A 75 10.95 -13.22 -9.35
N GLY A 76 11.35 -12.62 -10.47
CA GLY A 76 12.77 -12.48 -10.85
C GLY A 76 13.57 -11.64 -9.88
N TYR A 77 12.99 -10.53 -9.42
CA TYR A 77 13.61 -9.69 -8.38
C TYR A 77 13.81 -10.49 -7.09
N TRP A 78 12.76 -11.08 -6.54
CA TRP A 78 12.81 -11.81 -5.28
C TRP A 78 13.72 -13.03 -5.30
N LYS A 79 13.85 -13.68 -6.47
CA LYS A 79 14.81 -14.76 -6.67
C LYS A 79 16.25 -14.28 -6.57
N ASN A 80 16.55 -13.11 -7.16
CA ASN A 80 17.93 -12.63 -7.31
C ASN A 80 18.41 -11.76 -6.14
N HIS A 81 17.48 -11.35 -5.23
CA HIS A 81 17.75 -10.49 -4.08
C HIS A 81 17.34 -11.15 -2.76
N PRO A 82 18.04 -12.23 -2.34
CA PRO A 82 17.73 -12.91 -1.07
C PRO A 82 17.91 -12.01 0.16
N GLU A 83 18.77 -11.00 0.05
CA GLU A 83 19.01 -9.99 1.10
C GLU A 83 17.82 -9.05 1.32
N ALA A 84 16.98 -8.86 0.30
CA ALA A 84 15.79 -8.00 0.37
C ALA A 84 14.58 -8.68 1.05
N TRP A 85 14.65 -9.98 1.33
CA TRP A 85 13.55 -10.70 1.95
C TRP A 85 13.34 -10.24 3.39
N PRO A 86 12.12 -9.78 3.76
CA PRO A 86 11.85 -9.30 5.12
C PRO A 86 11.69 -10.44 6.14
N VAL A 87 11.57 -11.69 5.66
CA VAL A 87 11.30 -12.87 6.49
C VAL A 87 12.21 -14.05 6.13
N GLY A 88 12.46 -14.92 7.12
CA GLY A 88 13.25 -16.15 6.91
C GLY A 88 12.45 -17.32 6.34
N SER A 89 11.11 -17.25 6.41
CA SER A 89 10.18 -18.24 5.87
C SER A 89 8.86 -17.59 5.50
N ILE A 90 8.09 -18.26 4.63
CA ILE A 90 6.78 -17.83 4.16
C ILE A 90 5.81 -19.00 4.13
N ILE A 91 4.54 -18.76 4.47
CA ILE A 91 3.49 -19.78 4.42
C ILE A 91 2.69 -19.60 3.15
N VAL A 92 2.61 -20.63 2.33
CA VAL A 92 1.91 -20.64 1.04
C VAL A 92 1.06 -21.90 0.92
N GLY A 93 -0.23 -21.76 0.71
CA GLY A 93 -1.15 -22.89 0.63
C GLY A 93 -1.16 -23.75 1.91
N GLY A 94 -0.90 -23.17 3.07
CA GLY A 94 -0.80 -23.87 4.34
C GLY A 94 0.54 -24.56 4.60
N VAL A 95 1.49 -24.50 3.66
CA VAL A 95 2.83 -25.10 3.80
C VAL A 95 3.86 -24.02 4.09
N THR A 96 4.73 -24.25 5.07
CA THR A 96 5.85 -23.36 5.38
C THR A 96 7.05 -23.65 4.50
N TYR A 97 7.53 -22.64 3.80
CA TYR A 97 8.75 -22.68 3.01
C TYR A 97 9.81 -21.79 3.64
N THR A 98 11.01 -22.31 3.87
CA THR A 98 12.16 -21.45 4.18
C THR A 98 12.45 -20.54 3.00
N ARG A 99 13.10 -19.39 3.22
CA ARG A 99 13.53 -18.47 2.15
C ARG A 99 14.30 -19.21 1.05
N ALA A 100 15.22 -20.09 1.41
CA ALA A 100 16.00 -20.87 0.43
C ALA A 100 15.13 -21.80 -0.42
N GLN A 101 14.15 -22.46 0.18
CA GLN A 101 13.18 -23.30 -0.54
C GLN A 101 12.32 -22.45 -1.49
N ALA A 102 11.78 -21.33 -1.00
CA ALA A 102 10.94 -20.46 -1.82
C ALA A 102 11.74 -19.88 -3.00
N ILE A 103 12.97 -19.41 -2.79
CA ILE A 103 13.86 -18.93 -3.86
C ILE A 103 14.11 -20.02 -4.90
N SER A 104 14.33 -21.27 -4.47
CA SER A 104 14.50 -22.41 -5.40
C SER A 104 13.26 -22.57 -6.30
N TRP A 105 12.06 -22.41 -5.75
CA TRP A 105 10.80 -22.48 -6.51
C TRP A 105 10.56 -21.25 -7.40
N LEU A 106 10.98 -20.06 -6.98
CA LEU A 106 10.96 -18.87 -7.84
C LEU A 106 11.83 -19.02 -9.09
N GLY A 107 12.86 -19.87 -9.03
CA GLY A 107 13.74 -20.17 -10.17
C GLY A 107 13.27 -21.31 -11.08
N LYS A 108 12.20 -22.03 -10.72
CA LYS A 108 11.72 -23.14 -11.52
C LYS A 108 11.01 -22.68 -12.78
N THR A 109 11.19 -23.42 -13.85
CA THR A 109 10.49 -23.27 -15.12
C THR A 109 9.74 -24.56 -15.45
N GLY A 110 8.69 -24.47 -16.23
CA GLY A 110 7.93 -25.65 -16.62
C GLY A 110 6.48 -25.33 -16.98
N LYS A 111 5.69 -26.39 -17.19
CA LYS A 111 4.28 -26.29 -17.59
C LYS A 111 3.32 -26.41 -16.39
N ASP A 112 3.84 -26.71 -15.21
CA ASP A 112 3.05 -26.86 -13.99
C ASP A 112 2.58 -25.48 -13.49
N LYS A 113 1.28 -25.26 -13.54
CA LYS A 113 0.65 -24.00 -13.16
C LYS A 113 0.64 -23.74 -11.64
N THR A 114 0.90 -24.77 -10.82
CA THR A 114 1.12 -24.56 -9.38
C THR A 114 2.40 -23.79 -9.12
N VAL A 115 3.45 -23.99 -9.95
CA VAL A 115 4.69 -23.23 -9.90
C VAL A 115 4.44 -21.77 -10.33
N THR A 116 3.68 -21.58 -11.42
CA THR A 116 3.30 -20.25 -11.90
C THR A 116 2.55 -19.44 -10.81
N MET A 117 1.54 -20.05 -10.17
CA MET A 117 0.77 -19.45 -9.09
C MET A 117 1.68 -19.15 -7.89
N PHE A 118 2.53 -20.10 -7.49
CA PHE A 118 3.44 -19.92 -6.36
C PHE A 118 4.37 -18.71 -6.56
N GLN A 119 4.90 -18.55 -7.76
CA GLN A 119 5.85 -17.46 -8.07
C GLN A 119 5.20 -16.10 -7.92
N SER A 120 4.05 -15.85 -8.52
CA SER A 120 3.35 -14.57 -8.39
C SER A 120 2.82 -14.36 -6.97
N LEU A 121 2.28 -15.39 -6.32
CA LEU A 121 1.76 -15.27 -4.95
C LEU A 121 2.85 -14.91 -3.93
N VAL A 122 4.00 -15.60 -3.96
CA VAL A 122 5.12 -15.29 -3.07
C VAL A 122 5.62 -13.87 -3.29
N SER A 123 5.72 -13.43 -4.55
CA SER A 123 6.16 -12.07 -4.87
C SER A 123 5.18 -11.04 -4.34
N ALA A 124 3.88 -11.21 -4.57
CA ALA A 124 2.86 -10.31 -4.05
C ALA A 124 2.86 -10.24 -2.52
N MET A 125 3.00 -11.37 -1.84
CA MET A 125 3.09 -11.42 -0.38
C MET A 125 4.32 -10.66 0.14
N LEU A 126 5.49 -10.85 -0.48
CA LEU A 126 6.71 -10.15 -0.09
C LEU A 126 6.60 -8.65 -0.36
N ASN A 127 5.99 -8.25 -1.49
CA ASN A 127 5.74 -6.86 -1.83
C ASN A 127 4.89 -6.15 -0.76
N VAL A 128 3.85 -6.80 -0.24
CA VAL A 128 3.04 -6.27 0.88
C VAL A 128 3.85 -6.24 2.17
N LEU A 129 4.62 -7.29 2.47
CA LEU A 129 5.43 -7.39 3.70
C LEU A 129 6.50 -6.29 3.81
N ILE A 130 7.03 -5.78 2.71
CA ILE A 130 7.99 -4.67 2.72
C ILE A 130 7.33 -3.29 2.79
N GLY A 131 5.99 -3.21 2.85
CA GLY A 131 5.25 -1.97 3.08
C GLY A 131 4.62 -1.34 1.83
N ASN A 132 4.50 -2.06 0.72
CA ASN A 132 3.66 -1.60 -0.38
C ASN A 132 2.17 -1.71 -0.04
N ASP A 133 1.35 -0.87 -0.67
CA ASP A 133 -0.10 -0.91 -0.50
C ASP A 133 -0.66 -2.28 -0.93
N GLY A 134 -1.28 -2.97 0.04
CA GLY A 134 -1.91 -4.28 -0.17
C GLY A 134 -3.43 -4.21 -0.40
N SER A 135 -4.02 -3.02 -0.38
CA SER A 135 -5.49 -2.85 -0.39
C SER A 135 -6.17 -3.48 -1.60
N CYS A 136 -5.55 -3.41 -2.77
CA CYS A 136 -6.07 -3.97 -4.02
C CYS A 136 -5.71 -5.44 -4.25
N ILE A 137 -4.79 -6.03 -3.45
CA ILE A 137 -4.23 -7.36 -3.74
C ILE A 137 -4.54 -8.40 -2.66
N ASN A 138 -4.89 -8.00 -1.44
CA ASN A 138 -5.11 -8.91 -0.32
C ASN A 138 -6.14 -10.03 -0.63
N THR A 139 -7.21 -9.71 -1.38
CA THR A 139 -8.20 -10.71 -1.80
C THR A 139 -7.57 -11.76 -2.72
N ALA A 140 -6.80 -11.36 -3.73
CA ALA A 140 -6.13 -12.28 -4.65
C ALA A 140 -5.05 -13.11 -3.94
N ILE A 141 -4.33 -12.55 -2.97
CA ILE A 141 -3.40 -13.30 -2.11
C ILE A 141 -4.14 -14.40 -1.34
N GLY A 142 -5.29 -14.09 -0.74
CA GLY A 142 -6.13 -15.09 -0.06
C GLY A 142 -6.61 -16.20 -0.99
N GLN A 143 -7.08 -15.82 -2.18
CA GLN A 143 -7.54 -16.77 -3.21
C GLN A 143 -6.40 -17.63 -3.74
N GLY A 144 -5.22 -17.08 -4.00
CA GLY A 144 -4.03 -17.82 -4.43
C GLY A 144 -3.57 -18.83 -3.39
N ASN A 145 -3.59 -18.46 -2.10
CA ASN A 145 -3.31 -19.40 -1.01
C ASN A 145 -4.34 -20.54 -0.94
N ALA A 146 -5.63 -20.25 -1.05
CA ALA A 146 -6.68 -21.27 -1.05
C ALA A 146 -6.56 -22.19 -2.27
N TRP A 147 -6.20 -21.65 -3.43
CA TRP A 147 -5.97 -22.42 -4.65
C TRP A 147 -4.78 -23.37 -4.49
N LEU A 148 -3.64 -22.88 -3.96
CA LEU A 148 -2.47 -23.73 -3.70
C LEU A 148 -2.66 -24.73 -2.55
N ALA A 149 -3.56 -24.48 -1.61
CA ALA A 149 -3.98 -25.48 -0.62
C ALA A 149 -4.74 -26.64 -1.28
N SER A 150 -5.55 -26.35 -2.31
CA SER A 150 -6.29 -27.36 -3.07
C SER A 150 -5.44 -28.08 -4.12
N TYR A 151 -4.45 -27.37 -4.68
CA TYR A 151 -3.52 -27.88 -5.69
C TYR A 151 -2.08 -27.62 -5.22
N PRO A 152 -1.53 -28.46 -4.35
CA PRO A 152 -0.21 -28.25 -3.76
C PRO A 152 0.89 -28.10 -4.82
N LEU A 153 1.91 -27.34 -4.48
CA LEU A 153 3.05 -27.08 -5.33
C LEU A 153 3.67 -28.37 -5.86
N GLY A 154 3.80 -28.52 -7.18
CA GLY A 154 4.28 -29.72 -7.84
C GLY A 154 3.18 -30.71 -8.26
N SER A 155 1.89 -30.37 -8.15
CA SER A 155 0.76 -31.23 -8.54
C SER A 155 0.58 -31.40 -10.05
N ASN A 156 1.42 -30.77 -10.88
CA ASN A 156 1.38 -30.84 -12.35
C ASN A 156 0.05 -30.35 -12.97
N VAL A 157 -0.51 -29.27 -12.45
CA VAL A 157 -1.71 -28.65 -13.03
C VAL A 157 -1.39 -28.08 -14.41
N GLY A 158 -2.08 -28.59 -15.43
CA GLY A 158 -1.91 -28.15 -16.81
C GLY A 158 -2.64 -26.82 -17.11
N GLY A 159 -2.11 -26.03 -18.06
CA GLY A 159 -2.69 -24.73 -18.46
C GLY A 159 -4.11 -24.83 -19.06
N GLY A 160 -4.52 -25.96 -19.62
CA GLY A 160 -5.87 -26.18 -20.13
C GLY A 160 -6.82 -26.88 -19.16
N SER A 161 -6.43 -27.08 -17.91
CA SER A 161 -7.25 -27.78 -16.91
C SER A 161 -8.33 -26.87 -16.32
N ALA A 162 -9.44 -27.47 -15.82
CA ALA A 162 -10.46 -26.75 -15.07
C ALA A 162 -9.89 -26.08 -13.80
N ALA A 163 -8.90 -26.70 -13.15
CA ALA A 163 -8.19 -26.13 -12.02
C ALA A 163 -7.52 -24.80 -12.41
N TRP A 164 -6.82 -24.76 -13.55
CA TRP A 164 -6.17 -23.54 -13.99
C TRP A 164 -7.15 -22.49 -14.50
N SER A 165 -8.29 -22.85 -15.08
CA SER A 165 -9.32 -21.89 -15.44
C SER A 165 -9.79 -21.04 -14.25
N VAL A 166 -9.71 -21.58 -13.03
CA VAL A 166 -9.97 -20.85 -11.78
C VAL A 166 -8.71 -20.08 -11.32
N GLY A 167 -7.53 -20.67 -11.47
CA GLY A 167 -6.27 -20.08 -11.01
C GLY A 167 -5.76 -18.94 -11.89
N ASP A 168 -6.00 -18.99 -13.20
CA ASP A 168 -5.47 -18.02 -14.16
C ASP A 168 -5.87 -16.56 -13.87
N PRO A 169 -7.13 -16.22 -13.59
CA PRO A 169 -7.50 -14.83 -13.22
C PRO A 169 -6.83 -14.37 -11.92
N ILE A 170 -6.65 -15.27 -10.96
CA ILE A 170 -5.97 -14.96 -9.69
C ILE A 170 -4.49 -14.66 -9.97
N HIS A 171 -3.82 -15.53 -10.73
CA HIS A 171 -2.43 -15.32 -11.14
C HIS A 171 -2.26 -14.00 -11.89
N ASN A 172 -3.11 -13.69 -12.87
CA ASN A 172 -3.03 -12.46 -13.64
C ASN A 172 -3.16 -11.20 -12.76
N THR A 173 -3.99 -11.25 -11.73
CA THR A 173 -4.11 -10.14 -10.76
C THR A 173 -2.84 -10.00 -9.91
N LEU A 174 -2.28 -11.11 -9.44
CA LEU A 174 -1.02 -11.12 -8.68
C LEU A 174 0.14 -10.62 -9.53
N ASP A 175 0.26 -11.08 -10.77
CA ASP A 175 1.30 -10.67 -11.71
C ASP A 175 1.19 -9.18 -12.06
N ALA A 176 -0.03 -8.66 -12.27
CA ALA A 176 -0.25 -7.23 -12.49
C ALA A 176 0.21 -6.38 -11.31
N TYR A 177 -0.04 -6.84 -10.07
CA TYR A 177 0.46 -6.18 -8.87
C TYR A 177 1.98 -6.22 -8.78
N ASP A 178 2.61 -7.36 -9.03
CA ASP A 178 4.06 -7.55 -8.98
C ASP A 178 4.78 -6.65 -10.00
N ASN A 179 4.12 -6.34 -11.11
CA ASN A 179 4.59 -5.42 -12.15
C ASN A 179 4.21 -3.95 -11.91
N GLY A 180 3.64 -3.61 -10.76
CA GLY A 180 3.29 -2.22 -10.39
C GLY A 180 2.15 -1.61 -11.19
N LEU A 181 1.26 -2.43 -11.73
CA LEU A 181 0.12 -2.00 -12.55
C LEU A 181 -1.16 -1.77 -11.74
N LEU A 182 -1.11 -1.98 -10.42
CA LEU A 182 -2.24 -1.82 -9.49
C LEU A 182 -1.96 -0.72 -8.45
N CYS A 183 -2.34 -0.94 -7.17
CA CYS A 183 -2.26 0.08 -6.13
C CYS A 183 -0.83 0.38 -5.61
N ALA A 184 0.16 -0.38 -5.99
CA ALA A 184 1.56 -0.14 -5.64
C ALA A 184 2.40 0.10 -6.90
N PRO A 185 3.34 1.08 -6.89
CA PRO A 185 4.21 1.34 -8.03
C PRO A 185 5.25 0.23 -8.20
N HIS A 186 5.75 0.04 -9.42
CA HIS A 186 6.88 -0.84 -9.64
C HIS A 186 8.17 -0.24 -9.05
N ARG A 187 9.04 -1.08 -8.55
CA ARG A 187 10.39 -0.70 -8.08
C ARG A 187 11.23 -0.17 -9.25
N GLN A 188 11.89 0.94 -9.01
CA GLN A 188 12.87 1.52 -9.94
C GLN A 188 14.27 0.95 -9.71
#